data_6f403a87855df92fe9cf1ded642fa31a
#
_entry.id   6f403a87855df92fe9cf1ded642fa31a
#
_cell.length_a   1.000
_cell.length_b   1.000
_cell.length_c   1.000
_cell.angle_alpha   90.00
_cell.angle_beta   90.00
_cell.angle_gamma   90.00
#
_symmetry.space_group_name_H-M   'P 1'
#
loop_
_entity.id
_entity.type
_entity.pdbx_description
1 polymer ?
#
loop_
_entity_poly.entity_id
_entity_poly.type
_entity_poly.pdbx_seq_one_letter_code
_entity_poly.pdbx_strand_id
1 'polypeptide(L)'
;MAEGQIDGSRAISSYHELAIADGEAVGLLFGRVKRKSAPIDMCQTLMRLFSLSVRFLLGKYGSRRKLIRLLRPGLQELRELRRNMPASEAEVVLFAVAPEYQGIGIGRALMDRFVRHALKHKVKAISVATEETASFWFYDKYGFERWAEYESALESYLADKPIKGFTYQLLVHEHKADG
;
A
#
# COMPACT_ATOMS: atom_id res chain seq x y z
N MET A 1 4.05 4.58 -17.90
CA MET A 1 4.63 4.55 -16.53
C MET A 1 3.74 3.82 -15.51
N ALA A 2 2.42 3.69 -15.74
CA ALA A 2 1.51 2.99 -14.83
C ALA A 2 1.68 1.46 -14.77
N GLU A 3 2.06 0.80 -15.87
CA GLU A 3 2.22 -0.66 -15.93
C GLU A 3 3.29 -1.22 -14.99
N GLY A 4 4.41 -0.52 -14.82
CA GLY A 4 5.50 -0.99 -13.95
C GLY A 4 5.14 -1.00 -12.47
N GLN A 5 4.29 -0.07 -12.03
CA GLN A 5 3.85 0.02 -10.64
C GLN A 5 2.78 -1.05 -10.33
N ILE A 6 1.90 -1.32 -11.28
CA ILE A 6 0.87 -2.37 -11.15
C ILE A 6 1.51 -3.75 -11.03
N ASP A 7 2.51 -4.06 -11.83
CA ASP A 7 3.23 -5.34 -11.79
C ASP A 7 4.00 -5.53 -10.48
N GLY A 8 4.64 -4.49 -9.96
CA GLY A 8 5.31 -4.52 -8.66
C GLY A 8 4.33 -4.80 -7.52
N SER A 9 3.18 -4.16 -7.51
CA SER A 9 2.15 -4.35 -6.48
C SER A 9 1.50 -5.73 -6.54
N ARG A 10 1.27 -6.29 -7.73
CA ARG A 10 0.79 -7.68 -7.91
C ARG A 10 1.74 -8.71 -7.33
N ALA A 11 3.04 -8.46 -7.41
CA ALA A 11 4.04 -9.37 -6.86
C ALA A 11 4.03 -9.43 -5.32
N ILE A 12 3.50 -8.40 -4.66
CA ILE A 12 3.48 -8.25 -3.20
C ILE A 12 2.09 -8.52 -2.62
N SER A 13 1.04 -8.38 -3.43
CA SER A 13 -0.37 -8.48 -3.04
C SER A 13 -0.93 -9.88 -3.26
N SER A 14 -1.76 -10.36 -2.32
CA SER A 14 -2.56 -11.59 -2.45
C SER A 14 -4.02 -11.34 -2.84
N TYR A 15 -4.44 -10.07 -2.91
CA TYR A 15 -5.77 -9.63 -3.29
C TYR A 15 -5.70 -8.43 -4.22
N HIS A 16 -6.47 -8.45 -5.30
CA HIS A 16 -6.58 -7.33 -6.22
C HIS A 16 -8.01 -7.21 -6.72
N GLU A 17 -8.49 -5.99 -6.70
CA GLU A 17 -9.81 -5.60 -7.17
C GLU A 17 -9.69 -4.37 -8.05
N LEU A 18 -10.45 -4.34 -9.14
CA LEU A 18 -10.54 -3.22 -10.06
C LEU A 18 -12.00 -2.79 -10.18
N ALA A 19 -12.23 -1.49 -10.16
CA ALA A 19 -13.50 -0.89 -10.56
C ALA A 19 -13.39 -0.45 -12.01
N ILE A 20 -14.32 -0.91 -12.85
CA ILE A 20 -14.37 -0.59 -14.28
C ILE A 20 -15.63 0.26 -14.52
N ALA A 21 -15.48 1.37 -15.22
CA ALA A 21 -16.58 2.17 -15.76
C ALA A 21 -16.27 2.47 -17.24
N ASP A 22 -17.25 2.30 -18.10
CA ASP A 22 -17.13 2.55 -19.55
C ASP A 22 -15.95 1.82 -20.24
N GLY A 23 -15.56 0.65 -19.69
CA GLY A 23 -14.44 -0.15 -20.18
C GLY A 23 -13.06 0.27 -19.67
N GLU A 24 -12.98 1.31 -18.86
CA GLU A 24 -11.73 1.82 -18.28
C GLU A 24 -11.63 1.51 -16.78
N ALA A 25 -10.40 1.31 -16.30
CA ALA A 25 -10.16 1.10 -14.87
C ALA A 25 -10.17 2.45 -14.13
N VAL A 26 -11.24 2.69 -13.37
CA VAL A 26 -11.48 3.94 -12.62
C VAL A 26 -11.13 3.85 -11.14
N GLY A 27 -10.84 2.65 -10.64
CA GLY A 27 -10.40 2.45 -9.27
C GLY A 27 -9.69 1.12 -9.10
N LEU A 28 -8.81 1.03 -8.13
CA LEU A 28 -8.10 -0.19 -7.82
C LEU A 28 -7.80 -0.30 -6.32
N LEU A 29 -7.79 -1.53 -5.81
CA LEU A 29 -7.32 -1.87 -4.49
C LEU A 29 -6.47 -3.13 -4.55
N PHE A 30 -5.24 -3.04 -4.08
CA PHE A 30 -4.36 -4.18 -3.85
C PHE A 30 -4.14 -4.35 -2.36
N GLY A 31 -4.44 -5.54 -1.86
CA GLY A 31 -4.31 -5.90 -0.47
C GLY A 31 -3.47 -7.15 -0.28
N ARG A 32 -2.92 -7.32 0.91
CA ARG A 32 -2.17 -8.50 1.29
C ARG A 32 -2.72 -9.06 2.60
N VAL A 33 -3.10 -10.35 2.59
CA VAL A 33 -3.34 -11.11 3.82
C VAL A 33 -2.02 -11.79 4.18
N LYS A 34 -1.47 -11.44 5.35
CA LYS A 34 -0.22 -12.00 5.86
C LYS A 34 -0.49 -13.44 6.30
N ARG A 35 -0.26 -14.41 5.44
CA ARG A 35 -0.18 -15.81 5.88
C ARG A 35 1.05 -15.93 6.79
N LYS A 36 0.99 -16.76 7.85
CA LYS A 36 2.19 -17.17 8.56
C LYS A 36 3.15 -17.73 7.53
N SER A 37 4.15 -16.93 7.17
CA SER A 37 4.98 -17.10 5.98
C SER A 37 5.67 -18.46 6.04
N ALA A 38 5.45 -19.28 5.04
CA ALA A 38 6.34 -20.39 4.78
C ALA A 38 7.72 -19.85 4.36
N PRO A 39 8.83 -20.48 4.72
CA PRO A 39 10.19 -20.02 4.37
C PRO A 39 10.41 -19.84 2.87
N ILE A 40 9.54 -20.40 2.03
CA ILE A 40 9.54 -20.27 0.57
C ILE A 40 9.32 -18.83 0.09
N ASP A 41 8.50 -18.04 0.80
CA ASP A 41 8.23 -16.64 0.40
C ASP A 41 9.46 -15.74 0.55
N MET A 42 10.33 -16.04 1.53
CA MET A 42 11.56 -15.28 1.75
C MET A 42 12.58 -15.56 0.63
N CYS A 43 12.68 -16.78 0.17
CA CYS A 43 13.59 -17.15 -0.94
C CYS A 43 13.16 -16.49 -2.26
N GLN A 44 11.87 -16.50 -2.57
CA GLN A 44 11.33 -15.83 -3.76
C GLN A 44 11.52 -14.31 -3.69
N THR A 45 11.32 -13.71 -2.51
CA THR A 45 11.55 -12.29 -2.29
C THR A 45 13.03 -11.93 -2.48
N LEU A 46 13.94 -12.73 -1.93
CA LEU A 46 15.39 -12.56 -2.12
C LEU A 46 15.80 -12.73 -3.59
N MET A 47 15.28 -13.72 -4.32
CA MET A 47 15.54 -13.90 -5.74
C MET A 47 15.04 -12.70 -6.57
N ARG A 48 13.86 -12.16 -6.25
CA ARG A 48 13.32 -10.96 -6.92
C ARG A 48 14.17 -9.72 -6.64
N LEU A 49 14.55 -9.51 -5.39
CA LEU A 49 15.48 -8.43 -5.00
C LEU A 49 16.82 -8.57 -5.70
N PHE A 50 17.35 -9.79 -5.80
CA PHE A 50 18.59 -10.07 -6.55
C PHE A 50 18.43 -9.77 -8.05
N SER A 51 17.33 -10.19 -8.68
CA SER A 51 17.07 -9.91 -10.10
C SER A 51 16.91 -8.41 -10.38
N LEU A 52 16.26 -7.68 -9.47
CA LEU A 52 16.15 -6.21 -9.53
C LEU A 52 17.51 -5.54 -9.37
N SER A 53 18.34 -6.05 -8.44
CA SER A 53 19.71 -5.56 -8.23
C SER A 53 20.59 -5.76 -9.48
N VAL A 54 20.50 -6.92 -10.13
CA VAL A 54 21.22 -7.20 -11.39
C VAL A 54 20.73 -6.28 -12.52
N ARG A 55 19.41 -6.13 -12.69
CA ARG A 55 18.83 -5.21 -13.70
C ARG A 55 19.24 -3.76 -13.44
N PHE A 56 19.36 -3.38 -12.16
CA PHE A 56 19.86 -2.09 -11.73
C PHE A 56 21.34 -1.89 -12.11
N LEU A 57 22.20 -2.87 -11.81
CA LEU A 57 23.62 -2.84 -12.16
C LEU A 57 23.83 -2.74 -13.69
N LEU A 58 22.94 -3.35 -14.48
CA LEU A 58 22.95 -3.29 -15.94
C LEU A 58 22.38 -1.96 -16.50
N GLY A 59 22.00 -1.00 -15.64
CA GLY A 59 21.57 0.35 -16.06
C GLY A 59 20.19 0.42 -16.74
N LYS A 60 19.37 -0.64 -16.66
CA LYS A 60 18.03 -0.68 -17.29
C LYS A 60 17.00 0.28 -16.68
N TYR A 61 17.28 0.87 -15.51
CA TYR A 61 16.34 1.73 -14.75
C TYR A 61 16.82 3.19 -14.66
N GLY A 62 17.61 3.70 -15.59
CA GLY A 62 17.99 5.11 -15.66
C GLY A 62 19.26 5.46 -14.86
N SER A 63 19.39 6.72 -14.43
CA SER A 63 20.62 7.21 -13.79
C SER A 63 20.90 6.56 -12.45
N ARG A 64 22.00 5.80 -12.35
CA ARG A 64 22.49 5.18 -11.10
C ARG A 64 22.66 6.20 -9.97
N ARG A 65 23.05 7.45 -10.29
CA ARG A 65 23.23 8.52 -9.29
C ARG A 65 21.91 8.92 -8.63
N LYS A 66 20.82 9.01 -9.41
CA LYS A 66 19.49 9.34 -8.86
C LYS A 66 19.00 8.25 -7.91
N LEU A 67 19.21 6.97 -8.29
CA LEU A 67 18.75 5.84 -7.47
C LEU A 67 19.58 5.69 -6.18
N ILE A 68 20.90 5.90 -6.23
CA ILE A 68 21.75 5.89 -5.02
C ILE A 68 21.30 6.98 -4.03
N ARG A 69 20.92 8.17 -4.52
CA ARG A 69 20.39 9.26 -3.67
C ARG A 69 19.09 8.90 -2.97
N LEU A 70 18.26 8.02 -3.57
CA LEU A 70 17.01 7.55 -2.99
C LEU A 70 17.18 6.42 -1.96
N LEU A 71 18.34 5.77 -1.91
CA LEU A 71 18.56 4.66 -0.96
C LEU A 71 18.46 5.10 0.49
N ARG A 72 19.07 6.24 0.85
CA ARG A 72 19.06 6.74 2.23
C ARG A 72 17.65 7.11 2.71
N PRO A 73 16.90 7.99 2.00
CA PRO A 73 15.52 8.30 2.40
C PRO A 73 14.60 7.08 2.31
N GLY A 74 14.77 6.18 1.34
CA GLY A 74 14.00 4.93 1.25
C GLY A 74 14.24 3.98 2.42
N LEU A 75 15.49 3.82 2.88
CA LEU A 75 15.80 3.01 4.06
C LEU A 75 15.27 3.66 5.36
N GLN A 76 15.30 4.97 5.44
CA GLN A 76 14.72 5.71 6.56
C GLN A 76 13.21 5.51 6.58
N GLU A 77 12.52 5.66 5.45
CA GLU A 77 11.08 5.39 5.31
C GLU A 77 10.70 3.98 5.78
N LEU A 78 11.45 2.96 5.36
CA LEU A 78 11.21 1.58 5.80
C LEU A 78 11.37 1.41 7.32
N ARG A 79 12.28 2.15 7.95
CA ARG A 79 12.46 2.12 9.42
C ARG A 79 11.29 2.79 10.13
N GLU A 80 10.87 3.96 9.63
CA GLU A 80 9.73 4.69 10.19
C GLU A 80 8.43 3.88 10.04
N LEU A 81 8.18 3.30 8.87
CA LEU A 81 7.05 2.41 8.64
C LEU A 81 7.05 1.22 9.61
N ARG A 82 8.21 0.55 9.79
CA ARG A 82 8.30 -0.58 10.73
C ARG A 82 8.03 -0.20 12.18
N ARG A 83 8.39 1.01 12.59
CA ARG A 83 8.16 1.52 13.95
C ARG A 83 6.72 1.92 14.18
N ASN A 84 6.10 2.52 13.17
CA ASN A 84 4.80 3.17 13.27
C ASN A 84 3.65 2.31 12.73
N MET A 85 3.95 1.15 12.10
CA MET A 85 2.92 0.28 11.57
C MET A 85 2.31 -0.59 12.68
N PRO A 86 0.97 -0.60 12.85
CA PRO A 86 0.32 -1.45 13.85
C PRO A 86 0.44 -2.93 13.47
N ALA A 87 0.37 -3.80 14.48
CA ALA A 87 0.27 -5.22 14.26
C ALA A 87 -1.05 -5.55 13.54
N SER A 88 -0.97 -6.26 12.41
CA SER A 88 -2.14 -6.61 11.59
C SER A 88 -1.89 -7.89 10.82
N GLU A 89 -2.96 -8.63 10.51
CA GLU A 89 -2.90 -9.83 9.66
C GLU A 89 -3.13 -9.50 8.18
N ALA A 90 -3.62 -8.30 7.87
CA ALA A 90 -3.76 -7.84 6.49
C ALA A 90 -3.30 -6.39 6.33
N GLU A 91 -3.04 -5.99 5.08
CA GLU A 91 -2.53 -4.67 4.75
C GLU A 91 -3.08 -4.21 3.40
N VAL A 92 -3.51 -2.95 3.32
CA VAL A 92 -3.77 -2.28 2.05
C VAL A 92 -2.44 -1.81 1.49
N VAL A 93 -2.06 -2.36 0.33
CA VAL A 93 -0.75 -2.09 -0.32
C VAL A 93 -0.83 -0.94 -1.29
N LEU A 94 -1.94 -0.86 -2.03
CA LEU A 94 -2.20 0.21 -3.00
C LEU A 94 -3.70 0.42 -3.11
N PHE A 95 -4.14 1.66 -3.05
CA PHE A 95 -5.53 2.03 -3.19
C PHE A 95 -5.64 3.37 -3.91
N ALA A 96 -6.38 3.39 -4.99
CA ALA A 96 -6.60 4.61 -5.77
C ALA A 96 -7.97 4.59 -6.45
N VAL A 97 -8.57 5.77 -6.58
CA VAL A 97 -9.78 6.01 -7.38
C VAL A 97 -9.53 7.27 -8.20
N ALA A 98 -9.83 7.21 -9.50
CA ALA A 98 -9.67 8.33 -10.40
C ALA A 98 -10.47 9.55 -9.89
N PRO A 99 -9.92 10.77 -9.95
CA PRO A 99 -10.51 11.96 -9.35
C PRO A 99 -11.97 12.19 -9.75
N GLU A 100 -12.32 11.93 -11.02
CA GLU A 100 -13.64 12.11 -11.60
C GLU A 100 -14.68 11.13 -11.03
N TYR A 101 -14.22 10.04 -10.42
CA TYR A 101 -15.03 8.97 -9.84
C TYR A 101 -14.96 8.93 -8.31
N GLN A 102 -14.36 9.95 -7.69
CA GLN A 102 -14.35 10.08 -6.23
C GLN A 102 -15.70 10.61 -5.73
N GLY A 103 -16.02 10.30 -4.46
CA GLY A 103 -17.26 10.77 -3.82
C GLY A 103 -18.54 9.98 -4.17
N ILE A 104 -18.52 9.12 -5.19
CA ILE A 104 -19.71 8.34 -5.61
C ILE A 104 -19.72 6.89 -5.06
N GLY A 105 -18.87 6.60 -4.08
CA GLY A 105 -18.90 5.32 -3.36
C GLY A 105 -17.98 4.21 -3.87
N ILE A 106 -17.28 4.39 -5.00
CA ILE A 106 -16.38 3.37 -5.58
C ILE A 106 -15.28 2.95 -4.58
N GLY A 107 -14.64 3.91 -3.93
CA GLY A 107 -13.61 3.62 -2.94
C GLY A 107 -14.14 2.78 -1.77
N ARG A 108 -15.35 3.12 -1.26
CA ARG A 108 -16.02 2.35 -0.21
C ARG A 108 -16.30 0.92 -0.68
N ALA A 109 -16.86 0.75 -1.87
CA ALA A 109 -17.17 -0.56 -2.42
C ALA A 109 -15.93 -1.46 -2.58
N LEU A 110 -14.80 -0.91 -3.05
CA LEU A 110 -13.53 -1.61 -3.13
C LEU A 110 -13.02 -2.04 -1.75
N MET A 111 -13.05 -1.14 -0.77
CA MET A 111 -12.62 -1.43 0.60
C MET A 111 -13.52 -2.47 1.26
N ASP A 112 -14.84 -2.38 1.11
CA ASP A 112 -15.81 -3.35 1.65
C ASP A 112 -15.56 -4.75 1.10
N ARG A 113 -15.19 -4.88 -0.18
CA ARG A 113 -14.82 -6.17 -0.78
C ARG A 113 -13.55 -6.73 -0.18
N PHE A 114 -12.55 -5.88 0.05
CA PHE A 114 -11.31 -6.29 0.70
C PHE A 114 -11.54 -6.71 2.16
N VAL A 115 -12.34 -5.96 2.91
CA VAL A 115 -12.73 -6.30 4.30
C VAL A 115 -13.46 -7.63 4.35
N ARG A 116 -14.42 -7.88 3.44
CA ARG A 116 -15.09 -9.18 3.32
C ARG A 116 -14.12 -10.33 3.00
N HIS A 117 -13.14 -10.07 2.13
CA HIS A 117 -12.09 -11.05 1.83
C HIS A 117 -11.23 -11.33 3.08
N ALA A 118 -10.83 -10.31 3.81
CA ALA A 118 -10.07 -10.43 5.05
C ALA A 118 -10.85 -11.24 6.12
N LEU A 119 -12.15 -10.97 6.29
CA LEU A 119 -13.04 -11.74 7.19
C LEU A 119 -13.08 -13.23 6.85
N LYS A 120 -13.19 -13.60 5.57
CA LYS A 120 -13.14 -15.01 5.12
C LYS A 120 -11.83 -15.69 5.50
N HIS A 121 -10.76 -14.93 5.67
CA HIS A 121 -9.44 -15.42 6.08
C HIS A 121 -9.18 -15.27 7.59
N LYS A 122 -10.22 -14.94 8.38
CA LYS A 122 -10.15 -14.77 9.84
C LYS A 122 -9.14 -13.69 10.28
N VAL A 123 -8.97 -12.67 9.44
CA VAL A 123 -8.18 -11.48 9.76
C VAL A 123 -8.91 -10.67 10.82
N LYS A 124 -8.18 -10.24 11.85
CA LYS A 124 -8.71 -9.42 12.95
C LYS A 124 -8.43 -7.94 12.77
N ALA A 125 -7.32 -7.62 12.11
CA ALA A 125 -6.90 -6.24 11.89
C ALA A 125 -6.32 -6.04 10.50
N ILE A 126 -6.68 -4.92 9.87
CA ILE A 126 -6.14 -4.43 8.59
C ILE A 126 -5.36 -3.16 8.88
N SER A 127 -4.16 -3.03 8.33
CA SER A 127 -3.37 -1.80 8.39
C SER A 127 -3.22 -1.15 7.03
N VAL A 128 -2.94 0.16 7.04
CA VAL A 128 -2.55 0.92 5.86
C VAL A 128 -1.58 2.03 6.26
N ALA A 129 -0.65 2.36 5.36
CA ALA A 129 0.16 3.56 5.43
C ALA A 129 -0.21 4.48 4.25
N THR A 130 -0.23 5.78 4.51
CA THR A 130 -0.57 6.82 3.53
C THR A 130 0.15 8.13 3.91
N GLU A 131 0.12 9.12 3.04
CA GLU A 131 0.72 10.44 3.28
C GLU A 131 -0.35 11.54 3.22
N GLU A 132 0.01 12.73 3.72
CA GLU A 132 -0.89 13.90 3.71
C GLU A 132 -1.24 14.39 2.29
N THR A 133 -0.41 14.04 1.29
CA THR A 133 -0.64 14.35 -0.12
C THR A 133 -1.67 13.43 -0.79
N ALA A 134 -1.99 12.30 -0.14
CA ALA A 134 -2.99 11.35 -0.59
C ALA A 134 -4.35 11.58 0.10
N SER A 135 -5.35 10.81 -0.28
CA SER A 135 -6.71 10.92 0.31
C SER A 135 -6.80 10.23 1.68
N PHE A 136 -5.93 10.61 2.63
CA PHE A 136 -5.88 10.00 3.99
C PHE A 136 -7.22 10.11 4.74
N TRP A 137 -7.97 11.18 4.53
CA TRP A 137 -9.30 11.42 5.10
C TRP A 137 -10.32 10.32 4.73
N PHE A 138 -10.07 9.55 3.68
CA PHE A 138 -10.91 8.40 3.32
C PHE A 138 -10.88 7.35 4.44
N TYR A 139 -9.72 7.07 5.01
CA TYR A 139 -9.56 6.08 6.07
C TYR A 139 -10.25 6.51 7.35
N ASP A 140 -10.15 7.79 7.72
CA ASP A 140 -10.89 8.36 8.87
C ASP A 140 -12.41 8.16 8.68
N LYS A 141 -12.95 8.51 7.49
CA LYS A 141 -14.38 8.37 7.16
C LYS A 141 -14.85 6.93 7.02
N TYR A 142 -13.95 6.02 6.64
CA TYR A 142 -14.28 4.60 6.50
C TYR A 142 -14.40 3.90 7.85
N GLY A 143 -13.73 4.40 8.88
CA GLY A 143 -13.73 3.86 10.23
C GLY A 143 -12.38 3.23 10.64
N PHE A 144 -11.30 3.55 9.94
CA PHE A 144 -9.97 3.24 10.43
C PHE A 144 -9.59 4.19 11.57
N GLU A 145 -8.92 3.68 12.58
CA GLU A 145 -8.30 4.48 13.63
C GLU A 145 -6.89 4.88 13.21
N ARG A 146 -6.54 6.16 13.41
CA ARG A 146 -5.18 6.63 13.18
C ARG A 146 -4.27 6.10 14.26
N TRP A 147 -3.27 5.30 13.85
CA TRP A 147 -2.34 4.65 14.77
C TRP A 147 -1.15 5.53 15.09
N ALA A 148 -0.51 6.12 14.06
CA ALA A 148 0.63 7.00 14.23
C ALA A 148 0.72 8.04 13.12
N GLU A 149 1.43 9.13 13.44
CA GLU A 149 1.88 10.17 12.51
C GLU A 149 3.41 10.24 12.58
N TYR A 150 4.05 10.37 11.42
CA TYR A 150 5.51 10.45 11.31
C TYR A 150 5.89 11.33 10.12
N GLU A 151 7.15 11.72 9.99
CA GLU A 151 7.64 12.39 8.79
C GLU A 151 8.05 11.33 7.75
N SER A 152 7.40 11.33 6.59
CA SER A 152 7.76 10.46 5.47
C SER A 152 9.08 10.95 4.87
N ALA A 153 10.16 10.22 5.14
CA ALA A 153 11.50 10.60 4.70
C ALA A 153 11.65 10.58 3.18
N LEU A 154 10.98 9.62 2.51
CA LEU A 154 11.03 9.48 1.05
C LEU A 154 10.23 10.59 0.36
N GLU A 155 8.98 10.81 0.77
CA GLU A 155 8.12 11.84 0.18
C GLU A 155 8.64 13.26 0.49
N SER A 156 9.14 13.50 1.71
CA SER A 156 9.77 14.78 2.07
C SER A 156 10.99 15.06 1.20
N TYR A 157 11.80 14.03 0.92
CA TYR A 157 12.95 14.15 0.02
C TYR A 157 12.53 14.44 -1.44
N LEU A 158 11.48 13.79 -1.93
CA LEU A 158 10.98 13.97 -3.30
C LEU A 158 10.30 15.32 -3.50
N ALA A 159 9.57 15.80 -2.48
CA ALA A 159 8.85 17.07 -2.51
C ALA A 159 9.70 18.29 -2.12
N ASP A 160 10.93 18.08 -1.65
CA ASP A 160 11.81 19.12 -1.09
C ASP A 160 11.15 19.95 0.04
N LYS A 161 10.28 19.30 0.81
CA LYS A 161 9.59 19.86 1.99
C LYS A 161 9.11 18.74 2.90
N PRO A 162 8.91 19.02 4.21
CA PRO A 162 8.36 18.02 5.14
C PRO A 162 6.98 17.53 4.66
N ILE A 163 6.81 16.21 4.56
CA ILE A 163 5.55 15.54 4.25
C ILE A 163 5.22 14.58 5.38
N LYS A 164 4.00 14.67 5.90
CA LYS A 164 3.51 13.78 6.95
C LYS A 164 3.04 12.46 6.38
N GLY A 165 3.48 11.38 7.02
CA GLY A 165 2.96 10.04 6.84
C GLY A 165 2.03 9.66 7.97
N PHE A 166 1.03 8.85 7.65
CA PHE A 166 0.05 8.33 8.60
C PHE A 166 -0.06 6.83 8.49
N THR A 167 -0.18 6.17 9.62
CA THR A 167 -0.58 4.76 9.65
C THR A 167 -1.92 4.62 10.33
N TYR A 168 -2.71 3.67 9.83
CA TYR A 168 -4.06 3.41 10.29
C TYR A 168 -4.28 1.93 10.55
N GLN A 169 -5.23 1.62 11.44
CA GLN A 169 -5.69 0.28 11.72
C GLN A 169 -7.22 0.21 11.68
N LEU A 170 -7.76 -0.86 11.10
CA LEU A 170 -9.17 -1.23 11.18
C LEU A 170 -9.30 -2.57 11.88
N LEU A 171 -10.08 -2.61 12.97
CA LEU A 171 -10.47 -3.86 13.64
C LEU A 171 -11.68 -4.45 12.91
N VAL A 172 -11.50 -5.59 12.26
CA VAL A 172 -12.47 -6.13 11.30
C VAL A 172 -13.71 -6.73 11.98
N HIS A 173 -13.59 -7.17 13.23
CA HIS A 173 -14.71 -7.73 13.99
C HIS A 173 -15.73 -6.70 14.48
N GLU A 174 -15.32 -5.43 14.62
CA GLU A 174 -16.18 -4.32 15.03
C GLU A 174 -16.85 -3.65 13.83
N HIS A 175 -16.29 -3.84 12.63
CA HIS A 175 -16.84 -3.31 11.41
C HIS A 175 -17.94 -4.22 10.87
N LYS A 176 -19.12 -4.22 11.52
CA LYS A 176 -20.35 -4.67 10.89
C LYS A 176 -20.60 -3.72 9.72
N ALA A 177 -20.58 -4.23 8.51
CA ALA A 177 -21.13 -3.54 7.36
C ALA A 177 -22.61 -3.29 7.66
N ASP A 178 -22.92 -2.12 8.18
CA ASP A 178 -24.29 -1.62 8.24
C ASP A 178 -24.71 -1.48 6.78
N GLY A 179 -25.55 -2.46 6.35
CA GLY A 179 -26.02 -2.66 5.01
C GLY A 179 -27.03 -1.62 4.56
#